data_525275181eae3bd4518f05c9a8a90cb8
#
_entry.id   525275181eae3bd4518f05c9a8a90cb8
#
_cell.length_a   1.000
_cell.length_b   1.000
_cell.length_c   1.000
_cell.angle_alpha   90.00
_cell.angle_beta   90.00
_cell.angle_gamma   90.00
#
_symmetry.space_group_name_H-M   'P 1'
#
loop_
_entity.id
_entity.type
_entity.pdbx_description
1 polymer ?
#
loop_
_entity_poly.entity_id
_entity_poly.type
_entity_poly.pdbx_seq_one_letter_code
_entity_poly.pdbx_strand_id
1 'polypeptide(L)'
;VILWLQGIAINSGMDVSIHEPDVSPLQISGPKSGKLIQKLFNGQHDDLGYYKARQTKLDDIPIVIARTGWSGELSYELYLQDRKLGNKLFELVYDAAQEFNGRVIAPNTIRTIEGGLLSYGSDFGREHNPYTIGFGRLVDLDQEIDFIGKEALKKIKENGIKEKLVGLELDG
;
A
#
# COMPACT_ATOMS: atom_id res chain seq x y z
N VAL A 1 5.49 -10.88 -11.05
CA VAL A 1 4.34 -11.26 -10.21
C VAL A 1 3.12 -11.59 -11.07
N ILE A 2 2.65 -10.70 -11.98
CA ILE A 2 1.43 -10.89 -12.78
C ILE A 2 1.44 -12.20 -13.58
N LEU A 3 2.49 -12.45 -14.39
CA LEU A 3 2.61 -13.69 -15.18
C LEU A 3 2.53 -14.96 -14.32
N TRP A 4 3.10 -14.91 -13.13
CA TRP A 4 3.03 -16.04 -12.20
C TRP A 4 1.61 -16.27 -11.68
N LEU A 5 0.92 -15.20 -11.28
CA LEU A 5 -0.47 -15.27 -10.83
C LEU A 5 -1.41 -15.72 -11.96
N GLN A 6 -1.22 -15.21 -13.18
CA GLN A 6 -1.98 -15.65 -14.36
C GLN A 6 -1.75 -17.13 -14.66
N GLY A 7 -0.50 -17.61 -14.57
CA GLY A 7 -0.16 -19.01 -14.76
C GLY A 7 -0.83 -19.93 -13.74
N ILE A 8 -0.94 -19.50 -12.47
CA ILE A 8 -1.67 -20.22 -11.43
C ILE A 8 -3.18 -20.20 -11.71
N ALA A 9 -3.74 -19.05 -12.07
CA ALA A 9 -5.17 -18.88 -12.33
C ALA A 9 -5.66 -19.80 -13.46
N ILE A 10 -4.89 -19.95 -14.56
CA ILE A 10 -5.24 -20.81 -15.69
C ILE A 10 -5.57 -22.27 -15.27
N ASN A 11 -4.83 -22.78 -14.29
CA ASN A 11 -4.96 -24.17 -13.84
C ASN A 11 -5.74 -24.32 -12.53
N SER A 12 -6.27 -23.24 -11.97
CA SER A 12 -6.96 -23.27 -10.67
C SER A 12 -8.39 -23.77 -10.73
N GLY A 13 -9.03 -23.77 -11.90
CA GLY A 13 -10.47 -23.99 -12.05
C GLY A 13 -11.35 -22.83 -11.55
N MET A 14 -10.75 -21.71 -11.16
CA MET A 14 -11.45 -20.51 -10.69
C MET A 14 -11.82 -19.60 -11.87
N ASP A 15 -13.01 -19.00 -11.82
CA ASP A 15 -13.41 -17.95 -12.76
C ASP A 15 -12.83 -16.60 -12.30
N VAL A 16 -11.59 -16.36 -12.66
CA VAL A 16 -10.84 -15.14 -12.29
C VAL A 16 -10.08 -14.57 -13.48
N SER A 17 -10.03 -13.26 -13.56
CA SER A 17 -9.14 -12.55 -14.48
C SER A 17 -8.13 -11.71 -13.69
N ILE A 18 -6.87 -11.74 -14.12
CA ILE A 18 -5.77 -11.02 -13.45
C ILE A 18 -5.12 -10.11 -14.48
N HIS A 19 -5.15 -8.81 -14.22
CA HIS A 19 -4.58 -7.79 -15.09
C HIS A 19 -3.99 -6.65 -14.26
N GLU A 20 -3.09 -5.90 -14.87
CA GLU A 20 -2.55 -4.65 -14.31
C GLU A 20 -3.51 -3.51 -14.66
N PRO A 21 -4.05 -2.77 -13.68
CA PRO A 21 -4.91 -1.65 -13.96
C PRO A 21 -4.10 -0.46 -14.50
N ASP A 22 -4.67 0.29 -15.43
CA ASP A 22 -4.08 1.54 -15.93
C ASP A 22 -4.46 2.69 -14.98
N VAL A 23 -3.70 2.83 -13.91
CA VAL A 23 -3.90 3.87 -12.89
C VAL A 23 -2.59 4.59 -12.58
N SER A 24 -2.69 5.87 -12.21
CA SER A 24 -1.56 6.68 -11.74
C SER A 24 -1.81 7.14 -10.32
N PRO A 25 -1.05 6.66 -9.32
CA PRO A 25 -1.23 7.06 -7.93
C PRO A 25 -0.61 8.44 -7.65
N LEU A 26 -1.35 9.29 -6.94
CA LEU A 26 -0.87 10.52 -6.32
C LEU A 26 -1.00 10.34 -4.80
N GLN A 27 0.12 10.35 -4.08
CA GLN A 27 0.13 10.20 -2.62
C GLN A 27 0.12 11.55 -1.93
N ILE A 28 -0.72 11.69 -0.91
CA ILE A 28 -0.81 12.82 0.01
C ILE A 28 -0.48 12.31 1.40
N SER A 29 0.61 12.78 1.98
CA SER A 29 1.12 12.30 3.27
C SER A 29 1.37 13.42 4.27
N GLY A 30 1.23 13.10 5.56
CA GLY A 30 1.59 13.96 6.67
C GLY A 30 0.41 14.32 7.58
N PRO A 31 0.65 14.99 8.71
CA PRO A 31 -0.36 15.20 9.75
C PRO A 31 -1.55 16.06 9.31
N LYS A 32 -1.40 16.83 8.23
CA LYS A 32 -2.47 17.68 7.68
C LYS A 32 -3.18 17.05 6.48
N SER A 33 -2.79 15.84 6.06
CA SER A 33 -3.37 15.18 4.88
C SER A 33 -4.88 14.97 5.00
N GLY A 34 -5.38 14.62 6.20
CA GLY A 34 -6.82 14.49 6.44
C GLY A 34 -7.59 15.80 6.21
N LYS A 35 -7.03 16.94 6.64
CA LYS A 35 -7.66 18.27 6.41
C LYS A 35 -7.66 18.63 4.92
N LEU A 36 -6.61 18.28 4.20
CA LEU A 36 -6.54 18.49 2.76
C LEU A 36 -7.59 17.64 2.04
N ILE A 37 -7.73 16.36 2.40
CA ILE A 37 -8.76 15.49 1.84
C ILE A 37 -10.17 16.03 2.16
N GLN A 38 -10.42 16.43 3.41
CA GLN A 38 -11.68 17.04 3.81
C GLN A 38 -12.03 18.26 2.93
N LYS A 39 -11.04 19.12 2.66
CA LYS A 39 -11.21 20.27 1.77
C LYS A 39 -11.50 19.85 0.33
N LEU A 40 -10.70 18.99 -0.24
CA LEU A 40 -10.81 18.55 -1.65
C LEU A 40 -12.16 17.88 -1.95
N PHE A 41 -12.69 17.11 -0.99
CA PHE A 41 -13.90 16.32 -1.17
C PHE A 41 -15.09 16.81 -0.34
N ASN A 42 -15.03 18.03 0.22
CA ASN A 42 -16.10 18.60 1.04
C ASN A 42 -16.57 17.66 2.17
N GLY A 43 -15.65 16.95 2.80
CA GLY A 43 -15.92 16.03 3.91
C GLY A 43 -16.50 14.66 3.51
N GLN A 44 -16.69 14.36 2.23
CA GLN A 44 -17.33 13.10 1.78
C GLN A 44 -16.55 11.83 2.18
N HIS A 45 -15.29 11.95 2.54
CA HIS A 45 -14.41 10.82 2.85
C HIS A 45 -13.79 10.88 4.25
N ASP A 46 -14.37 11.68 5.14
CA ASP A 46 -13.90 11.81 6.53
C ASP A 46 -14.03 10.49 7.31
N ASP A 47 -14.95 9.63 6.91
CA ASP A 47 -15.20 8.29 7.46
C ASP A 47 -14.31 7.18 6.88
N LEU A 48 -13.44 7.51 5.92
CA LEU A 48 -12.62 6.50 5.26
C LEU A 48 -11.60 5.89 6.22
N GLY A 49 -11.82 4.63 6.59
CA GLY A 49 -10.97 3.89 7.53
C GLY A 49 -9.61 3.50 6.93
N TYR A 50 -8.64 3.19 7.79
CA TYR A 50 -7.33 2.69 7.38
C TYR A 50 -7.45 1.38 6.57
N TYR A 51 -6.68 1.26 5.50
CA TYR A 51 -6.75 0.18 4.50
C TYR A 51 -8.11 0.05 3.80
N LYS A 52 -8.90 1.12 3.76
CA LYS A 52 -10.13 1.17 2.96
C LYS A 52 -9.94 2.03 1.73
N ALA A 53 -10.69 1.69 0.68
CA ALA A 53 -10.70 2.42 -0.58
C ALA A 53 -12.14 2.64 -1.05
N ARG A 54 -12.36 3.68 -1.84
CA ARG A 54 -13.66 4.05 -2.37
C ARG A 54 -13.52 4.67 -3.75
N GLN A 55 -14.35 4.24 -4.69
CA GLN A 55 -14.46 4.93 -5.98
C GLN A 55 -15.18 6.27 -5.80
N THR A 56 -14.64 7.31 -6.41
CA THR A 56 -15.17 8.68 -6.30
C THR A 56 -14.73 9.54 -7.48
N LYS A 57 -15.06 10.83 -7.41
CA LYS A 57 -14.54 11.84 -8.33
C LYS A 57 -14.04 13.03 -7.53
N LEU A 58 -12.96 13.65 -8.01
CA LEU A 58 -12.56 14.98 -7.59
C LEU A 58 -12.91 15.92 -8.76
N ASP A 59 -13.91 16.78 -8.57
CA ASP A 59 -14.63 17.43 -9.67
C ASP A 59 -15.16 16.40 -10.68
N ASP A 60 -14.67 16.43 -11.92
CA ASP A 60 -15.00 15.50 -12.99
C ASP A 60 -13.95 14.39 -13.17
N ILE A 61 -12.88 14.38 -12.36
CA ILE A 61 -11.76 13.43 -12.46
C ILE A 61 -12.12 12.12 -11.77
N PRO A 62 -12.24 10.99 -12.48
CA PRO A 62 -12.51 9.69 -11.88
C PRO A 62 -11.28 9.16 -11.16
N ILE A 63 -11.43 8.86 -9.88
CA ILE A 63 -10.36 8.32 -9.03
C ILE A 63 -10.86 7.24 -8.09
N VAL A 64 -9.94 6.44 -7.58
CA VAL A 64 -10.13 5.68 -6.35
C VAL A 64 -9.34 6.38 -5.26
N ILE A 65 -10.00 6.79 -4.18
CA ILE A 65 -9.34 7.26 -2.97
C ILE A 65 -9.11 6.10 -2.02
N ALA A 66 -7.89 5.92 -1.53
CA ALA A 66 -7.55 4.94 -0.50
C ALA A 66 -6.88 5.63 0.69
N ARG A 67 -7.18 5.16 1.91
CA ARG A 67 -6.47 5.58 3.10
C ARG A 67 -5.30 4.64 3.37
N THR A 68 -4.33 4.72 2.50
CA THR A 68 -3.09 3.95 2.49
C THR A 68 -1.92 4.90 2.22
N GLY A 69 -0.68 4.44 2.39
CA GLY A 69 0.50 5.22 2.09
C GLY A 69 1.78 4.48 2.44
N TRP A 70 2.91 5.07 2.08
CA TRP A 70 4.24 4.48 2.18
C TRP A 70 5.23 5.34 2.99
N SER A 71 4.73 6.07 3.99
CA SER A 71 5.57 6.99 4.78
C SER A 71 5.51 6.78 6.28
N GLY A 72 4.66 5.86 6.78
CA GLY A 72 4.35 5.74 8.21
C GLY A 72 3.46 6.86 8.76
N GLU A 73 3.22 7.92 7.99
CA GLU A 73 2.36 9.05 8.34
C GLU A 73 0.90 8.82 7.91
N LEU A 74 -0.02 9.64 8.44
CA LEU A 74 -1.38 9.69 7.89
C LEU A 74 -1.31 10.02 6.40
N SER A 75 -1.83 9.11 5.58
CA SER A 75 -1.71 9.21 4.13
C SER A 75 -2.99 8.81 3.43
N TYR A 76 -3.14 9.37 2.24
CA TYR A 76 -4.14 9.00 1.27
C TYR A 76 -3.49 8.85 -0.10
N GLU A 77 -3.99 7.92 -0.88
CA GLU A 77 -3.58 7.70 -2.27
C GLU A 77 -4.77 7.92 -3.18
N LEU A 78 -4.59 8.78 -4.16
CA LEU A 78 -5.56 9.07 -5.21
C LEU A 78 -5.13 8.32 -6.46
N TYR A 79 -5.80 7.23 -6.79
CA TYR A 79 -5.51 6.44 -7.99
C TYR A 79 -6.30 6.98 -9.16
N LEU A 80 -5.63 7.75 -10.00
CA LEU A 80 -6.20 8.34 -11.20
C LEU A 80 -6.53 7.25 -12.22
N GLN A 81 -7.77 7.22 -12.71
CA GLN A 81 -8.26 6.22 -13.67
C GLN A 81 -8.17 6.68 -15.14
N ASP A 82 -7.90 7.95 -15.39
CA ASP A 82 -7.61 8.49 -16.72
C ASP A 82 -6.34 9.32 -16.72
N ARG A 83 -5.24 8.75 -17.21
CA ARG A 83 -3.92 9.39 -17.24
C ARG A 83 -3.90 10.76 -17.92
N LYS A 84 -4.83 11.05 -18.84
CA LYS A 84 -4.93 12.36 -19.52
C LYS A 84 -5.26 13.50 -18.56
N LEU A 85 -5.87 13.17 -17.42
CA LEU A 85 -6.25 14.13 -16.39
C LEU A 85 -5.18 14.30 -15.29
N GLY A 86 -3.97 13.73 -15.47
CA GLY A 86 -2.90 13.77 -14.48
C GLY A 86 -2.49 15.16 -14.07
N ASN A 87 -2.24 16.05 -15.02
CA ASN A 87 -1.88 17.44 -14.71
C ASN A 87 -3.00 18.15 -13.97
N LYS A 88 -4.25 17.99 -14.41
CA LYS A 88 -5.41 18.60 -13.75
C LYS A 88 -5.54 18.13 -12.30
N LEU A 89 -5.40 16.81 -12.05
CA LEU A 89 -5.44 16.26 -10.69
C LEU A 89 -4.31 16.82 -9.84
N PHE A 90 -3.08 16.86 -10.37
CA PHE A 90 -1.92 17.38 -9.67
C PHE A 90 -2.10 18.85 -9.28
N GLU A 91 -2.52 19.71 -10.21
CA GLU A 91 -2.74 21.14 -9.98
C GLU A 91 -3.82 21.36 -8.91
N LEU A 92 -4.96 20.69 -8.99
CA LEU A 92 -6.02 20.81 -7.98
C LEU A 92 -5.53 20.43 -6.58
N VAL A 93 -4.79 19.33 -6.45
CA VAL A 93 -4.27 18.88 -5.17
C VAL A 93 -3.16 19.80 -4.68
N TYR A 94 -2.24 20.24 -5.56
CA TYR A 94 -1.12 21.11 -5.23
C TYR A 94 -1.59 22.48 -4.75
N ASP A 95 -2.53 23.09 -5.47
CA ASP A 95 -3.08 24.41 -5.09
C ASP A 95 -3.80 24.34 -3.74
N ALA A 96 -4.63 23.33 -3.54
CA ALA A 96 -5.29 23.13 -2.25
C ALA A 96 -4.30 22.88 -1.10
N ALA A 97 -3.19 22.20 -1.38
CA ALA A 97 -2.16 21.87 -0.39
C ALA A 97 -1.39 23.12 0.11
N GLN A 98 -1.33 24.20 -0.69
CA GLN A 98 -0.63 25.43 -0.30
C GLN A 98 -1.18 26.02 1.01
N GLU A 99 -2.48 25.96 1.24
CA GLU A 99 -3.10 26.44 2.50
C GLU A 99 -2.62 25.68 3.74
N PHE A 100 -2.12 24.46 3.55
CA PHE A 100 -1.59 23.61 4.60
C PHE A 100 -0.06 23.59 4.66
N ASN A 101 0.62 24.45 3.89
CA ASN A 101 2.07 24.43 3.66
C ASN A 101 2.55 23.11 3.04
N GLY A 102 1.74 22.54 2.15
CA GLY A 102 2.09 21.32 1.43
C GLY A 102 3.24 21.55 0.45
N ARG A 103 4.04 20.52 0.24
CA ARG A 103 5.18 20.55 -0.68
C ARG A 103 5.23 19.26 -1.49
N VAL A 104 5.73 19.36 -2.72
CA VAL A 104 6.07 18.18 -3.50
C VAL A 104 7.33 17.54 -2.91
N ILE A 105 7.27 16.25 -2.65
CA ILE A 105 8.40 15.47 -2.15
C ILE A 105 8.60 14.21 -3.00
N ALA A 106 9.81 13.66 -2.97
CA ALA A 106 10.11 12.34 -3.51
C ALA A 106 9.93 11.26 -2.42
N PRO A 107 9.73 9.99 -2.78
CA PRO A 107 9.83 8.87 -1.86
C PRO A 107 11.14 8.93 -1.06
N ASN A 108 11.06 8.66 0.24
CA ASN A 108 12.20 8.77 1.15
C ASN A 108 12.33 7.47 1.96
N THR A 109 13.46 6.78 1.76
CA THR A 109 13.76 5.52 2.45
C THR A 109 13.90 5.67 3.97
N ILE A 110 14.33 6.84 4.46
CA ILE A 110 14.40 7.11 5.90
C ILE A 110 13.01 6.98 6.52
N ARG A 111 11.97 7.54 5.87
CA ARG A 111 10.58 7.46 6.34
C ARG A 111 10.05 6.03 6.35
N THR A 112 10.41 5.22 5.35
CA THR A 112 9.99 3.82 5.32
C THR A 112 10.66 3.01 6.42
N ILE A 113 11.92 3.26 6.71
CA ILE A 113 12.66 2.60 7.81
C ILE A 113 12.05 3.00 9.17
N GLU A 114 11.87 4.29 9.42
CA GLU A 114 11.21 4.80 10.66
C GLU A 114 9.78 4.25 10.83
N GLY A 115 9.04 4.12 9.73
CA GLY A 115 7.69 3.57 9.72
C GLY A 115 7.62 2.04 9.78
N GLY A 116 8.76 1.33 9.78
CA GLY A 116 8.80 -0.13 9.74
C GLY A 116 8.21 -0.73 8.46
N LEU A 117 8.25 0.02 7.35
CA LEU A 117 7.73 -0.39 6.05
C LEU A 117 8.84 -1.08 5.26
N LEU A 118 8.60 -2.33 4.89
CA LEU A 118 9.59 -3.16 4.19
C LEU A 118 9.36 -3.14 2.68
N SER A 119 10.45 -2.99 1.93
CA SER A 119 10.45 -3.02 0.46
C SER A 119 11.07 -4.30 -0.05
N TYR A 120 10.34 -5.04 -0.90
CA TYR A 120 10.87 -6.20 -1.58
C TYR A 120 12.04 -5.80 -2.50
N GLY A 121 13.14 -6.52 -2.38
CA GLY A 121 14.37 -6.26 -3.13
C GLY A 121 15.39 -5.37 -2.41
N SER A 122 14.93 -4.51 -1.47
CA SER A 122 15.82 -3.72 -0.60
C SER A 122 16.02 -4.39 0.75
N ASP A 123 14.90 -4.72 1.42
CA ASP A 123 14.91 -5.16 2.80
C ASP A 123 14.77 -6.68 2.91
N PHE A 124 14.13 -7.31 1.94
CA PHE A 124 13.96 -8.75 1.88
C PHE A 124 13.82 -9.25 0.44
N GLY A 125 14.05 -10.54 0.22
CA GLY A 125 13.97 -11.20 -1.08
C GLY A 125 13.26 -12.55 -1.01
N ARG A 126 13.41 -13.36 -2.05
CA ARG A 126 12.77 -14.68 -2.18
C ARG A 126 13.24 -15.71 -1.15
N GLU A 127 14.40 -15.52 -0.58
CA GLU A 127 15.03 -16.34 0.46
C GLU A 127 14.32 -16.19 1.82
N HIS A 128 13.58 -15.11 2.01
CA HIS A 128 12.86 -14.82 3.23
C HIS A 128 11.42 -15.32 3.19
N ASN A 129 10.90 -15.66 4.34
CA ASN A 129 9.50 -16.03 4.55
C ASN A 129 8.81 -15.03 5.48
N PRO A 130 7.46 -15.03 5.59
CA PRO A 130 6.75 -14.06 6.41
C PRO A 130 7.17 -14.02 7.89
N TYR A 131 7.61 -15.13 8.45
CA TYR A 131 8.05 -15.16 9.85
C TYR A 131 9.40 -14.47 10.04
N THR A 132 10.32 -14.66 9.09
CA THR A 132 11.64 -14.01 9.09
C THR A 132 11.53 -12.49 9.08
N ILE A 133 10.60 -11.94 8.30
CA ILE A 133 10.40 -10.48 8.15
C ILE A 133 9.36 -9.89 9.11
N GLY A 134 8.94 -10.64 10.12
CA GLY A 134 8.01 -10.14 11.14
C GLY A 134 6.53 -10.11 10.75
N PHE A 135 6.15 -10.68 9.60
CA PHE A 135 4.77 -10.71 9.11
C PHE A 135 4.00 -11.96 9.51
N GLY A 136 4.52 -12.74 10.46
CA GLY A 136 3.86 -13.95 10.96
C GLY A 136 2.43 -13.73 11.46
N ARG A 137 2.11 -12.54 11.96
CA ARG A 137 0.74 -12.15 12.37
C ARG A 137 -0.27 -12.08 11.22
N LEU A 138 0.22 -12.01 9.99
CA LEU A 138 -0.61 -11.99 8.78
C LEU A 138 -0.81 -13.39 8.18
N VAL A 139 -0.18 -14.40 8.76
CA VAL A 139 -0.27 -15.79 8.31
C VAL A 139 -1.27 -16.52 9.21
N ASP A 140 -2.44 -16.82 8.67
CA ASP A 140 -3.44 -17.65 9.32
C ASP A 140 -3.35 -19.08 8.78
N LEU A 141 -2.70 -19.96 9.55
CA LEU A 141 -2.57 -21.37 9.22
C LEU A 141 -3.82 -22.19 9.54
N ASP A 142 -4.71 -21.64 10.37
CA ASP A 142 -5.89 -22.35 10.87
C ASP A 142 -7.14 -22.06 10.02
N GLN A 143 -7.05 -21.11 9.06
CA GLN A 143 -8.14 -20.83 8.14
C GLN A 143 -8.53 -22.10 7.33
N GLU A 144 -9.83 -22.25 7.08
CA GLU A 144 -10.38 -23.40 6.33
C GLU A 144 -9.91 -23.44 4.88
N ILE A 145 -9.74 -22.26 4.26
CA ILE A 145 -9.30 -22.13 2.88
C ILE A 145 -7.82 -22.45 2.79
N ASP A 146 -7.48 -23.37 1.90
CA ASP A 146 -6.08 -23.68 1.59
C ASP A 146 -5.43 -22.59 0.74
N PHE A 147 -4.09 -22.46 0.85
CA PHE A 147 -3.33 -21.51 0.08
C PHE A 147 -1.92 -22.03 -0.25
N ILE A 148 -1.35 -21.52 -1.33
CA ILE A 148 -0.01 -21.92 -1.78
C ILE A 148 1.02 -21.55 -0.71
N GLY A 149 1.77 -22.56 -0.24
CA GLY A 149 2.78 -22.39 0.80
C GLY A 149 2.33 -22.69 2.23
N LYS A 150 1.04 -22.99 2.49
CA LYS A 150 0.52 -23.27 3.82
C LYS A 150 1.33 -24.38 4.54
N GLU A 151 1.55 -25.50 3.89
CA GLU A 151 2.30 -26.63 4.45
C GLU A 151 3.78 -26.29 4.69
N ALA A 152 4.39 -25.49 3.81
CA ALA A 152 5.77 -25.03 4.01
C ALA A 152 5.87 -24.11 5.22
N LEU A 153 4.92 -23.19 5.40
CA LEU A 153 4.88 -22.28 6.54
C LEU A 153 4.59 -23.00 7.86
N LYS A 154 3.76 -24.05 7.87
CA LYS A 154 3.58 -24.93 9.04
C LYS A 154 4.91 -25.53 9.48
N LYS A 155 5.62 -26.17 8.54
CA LYS A 155 6.93 -26.79 8.82
C LYS A 155 7.96 -25.77 9.35
N ILE A 156 7.99 -24.55 8.80
CA ILE A 156 8.88 -23.51 9.29
C ILE A 156 8.52 -23.13 10.73
N LYS A 157 7.24 -22.96 11.03
CA LYS A 157 6.75 -22.64 12.39
C LYS A 157 7.10 -23.73 13.39
N GLU A 158 6.90 -25.00 13.03
CA GLU A 158 7.21 -26.17 13.86
C GLU A 158 8.71 -26.33 14.13
N ASN A 159 9.56 -26.10 13.14
CA ASN A 159 11.02 -26.20 13.24
C ASN A 159 11.66 -24.99 13.94
N GLY A 160 10.87 -23.96 14.26
CA GLY A 160 11.34 -22.71 14.84
C GLY A 160 11.97 -21.76 13.81
N ILE A 161 11.84 -20.46 14.07
CA ILE A 161 12.37 -19.38 13.23
C ILE A 161 13.82 -19.14 13.60
N LYS A 162 14.74 -19.38 12.66
CA LYS A 162 16.19 -19.33 12.91
C LYS A 162 16.77 -17.92 12.82
N GLU A 163 16.14 -17.04 12.08
CA GLU A 163 16.59 -15.66 11.83
C GLU A 163 15.40 -14.71 11.77
N LYS A 164 15.62 -13.44 12.08
CA LYS A 164 14.61 -12.39 12.01
C LYS A 164 15.22 -11.10 11.49
N LEU A 165 14.50 -10.41 10.62
CA LEU A 165 14.77 -9.03 10.30
C LEU A 165 14.41 -8.16 11.53
N VAL A 166 15.35 -7.30 11.93
CA VAL A 166 15.17 -6.38 13.08
C VAL A 166 15.57 -4.97 12.68
N GLY A 167 14.89 -3.97 13.25
CA GLY A 167 15.33 -2.58 13.22
C GLY A 167 16.38 -2.34 14.32
N LEU A 168 17.36 -1.50 14.00
CA LEU A 168 18.37 -1.05 14.96
C LEU A 168 18.21 0.46 15.14
N GLU A 169 18.19 0.90 16.41
CA GLU A 169 18.31 2.30 16.77
C GLU A 169 19.74 2.52 17.31
N LEU A 170 20.42 3.49 16.73
CA LEU A 170 21.80 3.79 17.08
C LEU A 170 21.82 5.12 17.85
N ASP A 171 22.41 5.11 19.02
CA ASP A 171 22.71 6.33 19.77
C ASP A 171 23.82 7.09 19.02
N GLY A 172 23.53 8.32 18.57
CA GLY A 172 24.46 9.18 17.81
C GLY A 172 25.43 9.95 18.70
#